data_32d3afe90a443f71518ee7977efa17cf
#
_entry.id   32d3afe90a443f71518ee7977efa17cf
#
_cell.length_a   1.000
_cell.length_b   1.000
_cell.length_c   1.000
_cell.angle_alpha   90.00
_cell.angle_beta   90.00
_cell.angle_gamma   90.00
#
_symmetry.space_group_name_H-M   'P 1'
#
loop_
_entity.id
_entity.type
_entity.pdbx_description
1 polymer ?
#
loop_
_entity_poly.entity_id
_entity_poly.type
_entity_poly.pdbx_seq_one_letter_code
_entity_poly.pdbx_strand_id
1 'polypeptide(L)'
;MLSFGLGAALLGLAAQNFESLPLFEIIRRPVAFCAEGLAWLMNEWAFRVSILPGASLWFDGTYAALVCLALILLCAMAMRRHIRLRVALPTVILLAALAFGLETALSWNVVNIELVGTRASPAVIITKREKAVVLFRGGSTTRRAVESQLEKRGVKTVELLVDLRMQPEEPCRIEAQKRIEAAALAENTTRRASCGGVDLELFRTRQGCILRMRVGGQRFITLSGTVRPAKPIRAEWLLASSARPENIRYTDCLTLSSKYRWMEGDAEPVSRLRLRLEGGALFKAGRV
;
A
#
# COMPACT_ATOMS: atom_id res chain seq x y z
N MET A 1 -19.72 1.24 3.14
CA MET A 1 -20.04 0.35 4.28
C MET A 1 -20.33 1.10 5.60
N LEU A 2 -19.68 2.20 5.92
CA LEU A 2 -19.92 2.98 7.15
C LEU A 2 -21.36 3.55 7.27
N SER A 3 -21.97 4.00 6.18
CA SER A 3 -23.31 4.63 6.20
C SER A 3 -24.45 3.66 6.46
N PHE A 4 -24.34 2.39 6.06
CA PHE A 4 -25.35 1.37 6.33
C PHE A 4 -25.26 0.82 7.76
N GLY A 5 -24.03 0.67 8.29
CA GLY A 5 -23.80 0.33 9.68
C GLY A 5 -24.33 1.39 10.65
N LEU A 6 -24.16 2.68 10.28
CA LEU A 6 -24.69 3.80 11.06
C LEU A 6 -26.23 3.81 11.04
N GLY A 7 -26.86 3.51 9.92
CA GLY A 7 -28.32 3.41 9.82
C GLY A 7 -28.88 2.27 10.67
N ALA A 8 -28.24 1.10 10.67
CA ALA A 8 -28.62 -0.04 11.49
C ALA A 8 -28.40 0.24 13.00
N ALA A 9 -27.31 0.92 13.37
CA ALA A 9 -27.03 1.32 14.74
C ALA A 9 -28.02 2.38 15.26
N LEU A 10 -28.39 3.35 14.41
CA LEU A 10 -29.40 4.37 14.76
C LEU A 10 -30.80 3.76 14.90
N LEU A 11 -31.17 2.79 14.06
CA LEU A 11 -32.43 2.05 14.21
C LEU A 11 -32.42 1.18 15.48
N GLY A 12 -31.28 0.57 15.84
CA GLY A 12 -31.11 -0.17 17.07
C GLY A 12 -31.22 0.73 18.33
N LEU A 13 -30.60 1.90 18.30
CA LEU A 13 -30.69 2.91 19.39
C LEU A 13 -32.09 3.50 19.50
N ALA A 14 -32.78 3.77 18.39
CA ALA A 14 -34.16 4.21 18.39
C ALA A 14 -35.08 3.13 18.97
N ALA A 15 -34.84 1.84 18.67
CA ALA A 15 -35.57 0.73 19.22
C ALA A 15 -35.41 0.59 20.77
N GLN A 16 -34.22 0.86 21.29
CA GLN A 16 -33.96 0.82 22.74
C GLN A 16 -34.71 1.89 23.55
N ASN A 17 -34.92 3.08 22.98
CA ASN A 17 -35.60 4.18 23.68
C ASN A 17 -37.12 4.07 23.71
N PHE A 18 -37.71 3.11 23.00
CA PHE A 18 -39.17 2.91 22.93
C PHE A 18 -39.66 1.66 23.67
N GLU A 19 -38.89 1.10 24.60
CA GLU A 19 -39.19 -0.15 25.29
C GLU A 19 -40.46 -0.08 26.18
N SER A 20 -41.08 1.07 26.35
CA SER A 20 -42.23 1.25 27.30
C SER A 20 -43.62 1.10 26.69
N LEU A 21 -43.77 0.78 25.40
CA LEU A 21 -45.07 0.69 24.72
C LEU A 21 -45.41 -0.74 24.28
N PRO A 22 -46.53 -1.34 24.76
CA PRO A 22 -46.88 -2.75 24.42
C PRO A 22 -47.17 -3.01 22.94
N LEU A 23 -47.48 -2.01 22.15
CA LEU A 23 -47.64 -2.06 20.69
C LEU A 23 -46.29 -2.28 19.96
N PHE A 24 -45.17 -2.01 20.64
CA PHE A 24 -43.85 -2.08 20.03
C PHE A 24 -43.34 -3.52 19.85
N GLU A 25 -43.78 -4.46 20.71
CA GLU A 25 -43.38 -5.87 20.51
C GLU A 25 -43.91 -6.47 19.22
N ILE A 26 -45.07 -6.05 18.76
CA ILE A 26 -45.67 -6.54 17.49
C ILE A 26 -44.86 -6.04 16.30
N ILE A 27 -44.30 -4.83 16.36
CA ILE A 27 -43.52 -4.22 15.28
C ILE A 27 -42.06 -4.62 15.38
N ARG A 28 -41.53 -4.85 16.58
CA ARG A 28 -40.14 -5.23 16.83
C ARG A 28 -39.73 -6.53 16.15
N ARG A 29 -40.57 -7.57 16.20
CA ARG A 29 -40.27 -8.86 15.57
C ARG A 29 -40.09 -8.78 14.05
N PRO A 30 -41.01 -8.18 13.27
CA PRO A 30 -40.81 -8.06 11.83
C PRO A 30 -39.64 -7.12 11.47
N VAL A 31 -39.42 -6.04 12.23
CA VAL A 31 -38.30 -5.14 12.00
C VAL A 31 -36.95 -5.83 12.27
N ALA A 32 -36.83 -6.61 13.35
CA ALA A 32 -35.64 -7.39 13.66
C ALA A 32 -35.39 -8.45 12.58
N PHE A 33 -36.43 -9.15 12.15
CA PHE A 33 -36.33 -10.14 11.07
C PHE A 33 -35.89 -9.51 9.75
N CYS A 34 -36.42 -8.34 9.39
CA CYS A 34 -35.98 -7.61 8.21
C CYS A 34 -34.53 -7.13 8.34
N ALA A 35 -34.11 -6.67 9.53
CA ALA A 35 -32.73 -6.24 9.77
C ALA A 35 -31.72 -7.41 9.69
N GLU A 36 -32.08 -8.56 10.27
CA GLU A 36 -31.28 -9.79 10.19
C GLU A 36 -31.20 -10.31 8.74
N GLY A 37 -32.32 -10.30 8.02
CA GLY A 37 -32.38 -10.69 6.60
C GLY A 37 -31.53 -9.78 5.71
N LEU A 38 -31.57 -8.46 5.97
CA LEU A 38 -30.72 -7.49 5.26
C LEU A 38 -29.23 -7.68 5.61
N ALA A 39 -28.90 -7.89 6.87
CA ALA A 39 -27.54 -8.14 7.30
C ALA A 39 -26.99 -9.46 6.70
N TRP A 40 -27.79 -10.50 6.69
CA TRP A 40 -27.44 -11.75 6.03
C TRP A 40 -27.24 -11.58 4.52
N LEU A 41 -28.17 -10.90 3.85
CA LEU A 41 -28.07 -10.60 2.42
C LEU A 41 -26.79 -9.81 2.09
N MET A 42 -26.48 -8.81 2.90
CA MET A 42 -25.26 -7.99 2.73
C MET A 42 -23.99 -8.82 2.92
N ASN A 43 -23.93 -9.70 3.92
CA ASN A 43 -22.81 -10.60 4.13
C ASN A 43 -22.64 -11.59 2.99
N GLU A 44 -23.73 -12.19 2.52
CA GLU A 44 -23.73 -13.13 1.40
C GLU A 44 -23.26 -12.45 0.11
N TRP A 45 -23.76 -11.25 -0.19
CA TRP A 45 -23.31 -10.45 -1.32
C TRP A 45 -21.85 -10.04 -1.19
N ALA A 46 -21.41 -9.59 0.00
CA ALA A 46 -20.01 -9.25 0.24
C ALA A 46 -19.09 -10.46 0.03
N PHE A 47 -19.51 -11.64 0.51
CA PHE A 47 -18.79 -12.90 0.31
C PHE A 47 -18.73 -13.29 -1.17
N ARG A 48 -19.85 -13.27 -1.90
CA ARG A 48 -19.87 -13.59 -3.33
C ARG A 48 -19.06 -12.63 -4.17
N VAL A 49 -19.13 -11.34 -3.84
CA VAL A 49 -18.32 -10.32 -4.52
C VAL A 49 -16.83 -10.49 -4.21
N SER A 50 -16.46 -10.90 -2.99
CA SER A 50 -15.06 -11.12 -2.61
C SER A 50 -14.36 -12.25 -3.38
N ILE A 51 -15.13 -13.22 -3.87
CA ILE A 51 -14.65 -14.35 -4.68
C ILE A 51 -14.37 -13.94 -6.13
N LEU A 52 -14.95 -12.84 -6.61
CA LEU A 52 -14.74 -12.39 -7.97
C LEU A 52 -13.30 -11.96 -8.18
N PRO A 53 -12.64 -12.39 -9.29
CA PRO A 53 -11.32 -11.90 -9.63
C PRO A 53 -11.37 -10.39 -9.84
N GLY A 54 -10.65 -9.64 -9.02
CA GLY A 54 -10.68 -8.18 -9.01
C GLY A 54 -11.53 -7.54 -7.91
N ALA A 55 -12.16 -8.31 -7.02
CA ALA A 55 -12.93 -7.80 -5.89
C ALA A 55 -12.10 -6.96 -4.89
N SER A 56 -10.78 -7.16 -4.86
CA SER A 56 -9.82 -6.38 -4.08
C SER A 56 -9.16 -5.27 -4.92
N LEU A 57 -9.92 -4.58 -5.75
CA LEU A 57 -9.43 -3.38 -6.42
C LEU A 57 -9.26 -2.27 -5.40
N TRP A 58 -8.00 -1.96 -5.10
CA TRP A 58 -7.66 -0.79 -4.30
C TRP A 58 -7.81 0.45 -5.17
N PHE A 59 -8.86 1.20 -4.88
CA PHE A 59 -9.09 2.50 -5.49
C PHE A 59 -8.18 3.52 -4.82
N ASP A 60 -7.11 3.94 -5.48
CA ASP A 60 -6.40 5.16 -5.10
C ASP A 60 -7.39 6.33 -5.23
N GLY A 61 -7.26 7.34 -4.36
CA GLY A 61 -8.29 8.35 -4.12
C GLY A 61 -8.94 9.01 -5.36
N THR A 62 -8.22 9.14 -6.47
CA THR A 62 -8.73 9.70 -7.73
C THR A 62 -9.76 8.77 -8.41
N TYR A 63 -9.52 7.46 -8.38
CA TYR A 63 -10.44 6.50 -8.99
C TYR A 63 -11.70 6.32 -8.15
N ALA A 64 -11.56 6.27 -6.83
CA ALA A 64 -12.70 6.26 -5.92
C ALA A 64 -13.60 7.49 -6.14
N ALA A 65 -13.00 8.67 -6.34
CA ALA A 65 -13.74 9.89 -6.64
C ALA A 65 -14.50 9.79 -7.97
N LEU A 66 -13.89 9.23 -9.03
CA LEU A 66 -14.55 9.03 -10.33
C LEU A 66 -15.71 8.03 -10.25
N VAL A 67 -15.52 6.91 -9.52
CA VAL A 67 -16.58 5.93 -9.29
C VAL A 67 -17.72 6.52 -8.47
N CYS A 68 -17.41 7.27 -7.41
CA CYS A 68 -18.43 7.98 -6.63
C CYS A 68 -19.18 9.01 -7.48
N LEU A 69 -18.49 9.79 -8.31
CA LEU A 69 -19.08 10.74 -9.22
C LEU A 69 -20.02 10.03 -10.23
N ALA A 70 -19.57 8.91 -10.81
CA ALA A 70 -20.38 8.11 -11.73
C ALA A 70 -21.65 7.57 -11.05
N LEU A 71 -21.53 7.08 -9.80
CA LEU A 71 -22.67 6.62 -9.00
C LEU A 71 -23.63 7.76 -8.66
N ILE A 72 -23.13 8.94 -8.28
CA ILE A 72 -23.94 10.13 -8.00
C ILE A 72 -24.69 10.56 -9.26
N LEU A 73 -24.01 10.61 -10.41
CA LEU A 73 -24.65 10.92 -11.70
C LEU A 73 -25.73 9.89 -12.05
N LEU A 74 -25.49 8.61 -11.81
CA LEU A 74 -26.47 7.55 -12.03
C LEU A 74 -27.71 7.73 -11.15
N CYS A 75 -27.52 8.01 -9.86
CA CYS A 75 -28.61 8.29 -8.93
C CYS A 75 -29.38 9.56 -9.34
N ALA A 76 -28.69 10.63 -9.73
CA ALA A 76 -29.30 11.86 -10.20
C ALA A 76 -30.12 11.66 -11.51
N MET A 77 -29.60 10.83 -12.42
CA MET A 77 -30.30 10.44 -13.65
C MET A 77 -31.50 9.56 -13.34
N ALA A 78 -31.38 8.62 -12.41
CA ALA A 78 -32.50 7.75 -12.00
C ALA A 78 -33.66 8.53 -11.32
N MET A 79 -33.32 9.59 -10.57
CA MET A 79 -34.31 10.47 -9.93
C MET A 79 -35.05 11.39 -10.94
N ARG A 80 -34.41 11.70 -12.06
CA ARG A 80 -35.09 12.44 -13.15
C ARG A 80 -35.92 11.46 -14.00
N ARG A 81 -37.24 11.46 -13.83
CA ARG A 81 -38.24 10.55 -14.45
C ARG A 81 -38.18 10.40 -15.99
N HIS A 82 -37.31 11.14 -16.68
CA HIS A 82 -37.24 11.15 -18.16
C HIS A 82 -36.12 10.27 -18.75
N ILE A 83 -35.21 9.74 -17.95
CA ILE A 83 -34.12 8.91 -18.49
C ILE A 83 -34.49 7.44 -18.36
N ARG A 84 -34.61 6.77 -19.49
CA ARG A 84 -34.86 5.32 -19.53
C ARG A 84 -33.69 4.59 -18.92
N LEU A 85 -33.91 3.83 -17.84
CA LEU A 85 -32.90 3.03 -17.15
C LEU A 85 -32.10 2.13 -18.12
N ARG A 86 -32.72 1.71 -19.22
CA ARG A 86 -32.11 0.93 -20.31
C ARG A 86 -30.93 1.64 -20.99
N VAL A 87 -30.88 2.97 -20.97
CA VAL A 87 -29.78 3.76 -21.56
C VAL A 87 -28.78 4.16 -20.47
N ALA A 88 -29.24 4.52 -19.28
CA ALA A 88 -28.39 4.97 -18.17
C ALA A 88 -27.43 3.87 -17.68
N LEU A 89 -27.93 2.64 -17.54
CA LEU A 89 -27.13 1.51 -17.03
C LEU A 89 -25.94 1.18 -17.94
N PRO A 90 -26.08 0.95 -19.25
CA PRO A 90 -24.95 0.66 -20.13
C PRO A 90 -23.96 1.82 -20.24
N THR A 91 -24.44 3.07 -20.17
CA THR A 91 -23.57 4.26 -20.21
C THR A 91 -22.65 4.31 -18.97
N VAL A 92 -23.18 4.01 -17.79
CA VAL A 92 -22.36 3.99 -16.56
C VAL A 92 -21.37 2.81 -16.55
N ILE A 93 -21.82 1.63 -17.01
CA ILE A 93 -20.91 0.48 -17.15
C ILE A 93 -19.79 0.80 -18.13
N LEU A 94 -20.10 1.44 -19.26
CA LEU A 94 -19.10 1.86 -20.25
C LEU A 94 -18.12 2.87 -19.66
N LEU A 95 -18.59 3.87 -18.93
CA LEU A 95 -17.73 4.87 -18.26
C LEU A 95 -16.85 4.24 -17.20
N ALA A 96 -17.39 3.32 -16.39
CA ALA A 96 -16.62 2.59 -15.40
C ALA A 96 -15.56 1.70 -16.06
N ALA A 97 -15.89 1.00 -17.14
CA ALA A 97 -14.95 0.17 -17.90
C ALA A 97 -13.85 1.01 -18.57
N LEU A 98 -14.20 2.17 -19.12
CA LEU A 98 -13.26 3.14 -19.69
C LEU A 98 -12.30 3.69 -18.62
N ALA A 99 -12.83 4.11 -17.47
CA ALA A 99 -12.02 4.60 -16.35
C ALA A 99 -11.07 3.52 -15.83
N PHE A 100 -11.54 2.28 -15.70
CA PHE A 100 -10.72 1.13 -15.31
C PHE A 100 -9.63 0.82 -16.34
N GLY A 101 -9.99 0.80 -17.63
CA GLY A 101 -9.03 0.58 -18.73
C GLY A 101 -7.96 1.67 -18.78
N LEU A 102 -8.35 2.93 -18.62
CA LEU A 102 -7.43 4.05 -18.60
C LEU A 102 -6.46 3.98 -17.40
N GLU A 103 -6.97 3.68 -16.20
CA GLU A 103 -6.12 3.53 -15.01
C GLU A 103 -5.16 2.36 -15.14
N THR A 104 -5.64 1.22 -15.64
CA THR A 104 -4.80 0.06 -15.90
C THR A 104 -3.69 0.39 -16.90
N ALA A 105 -4.00 1.12 -17.95
CA ALA A 105 -3.02 1.56 -18.94
C ALA A 105 -2.01 2.56 -18.35
N LEU A 106 -2.48 3.54 -17.56
CA LEU A 106 -1.62 4.53 -16.92
C LEU A 106 -0.74 3.92 -15.82
N SER A 107 -1.24 2.92 -15.10
CA SER A 107 -0.50 2.24 -14.02
C SER A 107 0.40 1.11 -14.50
N TRP A 108 0.36 0.75 -15.80
CA TRP A 108 1.07 -0.40 -16.34
C TRP A 108 2.57 -0.41 -16.02
N ASN A 109 3.25 0.74 -16.15
CA ASN A 109 4.69 0.89 -15.91
C ASN A 109 5.02 1.69 -14.65
N VAL A 110 4.09 1.75 -13.71
CA VAL A 110 4.29 2.48 -12.46
C VAL A 110 4.75 1.53 -11.37
N VAL A 111 5.79 1.96 -10.65
CA VAL A 111 6.31 1.31 -9.45
C VAL A 111 6.06 2.22 -8.27
N ASN A 112 5.50 1.67 -7.21
CA ASN A 112 5.34 2.39 -5.94
C ASN A 112 6.43 1.91 -4.98
N ILE A 113 7.14 2.86 -4.39
CA ILE A 113 8.13 2.62 -3.34
C ILE A 113 7.58 3.24 -2.06
N GLU A 114 7.49 2.45 -1.01
CA GLU A 114 6.85 2.84 0.23
C GLU A 114 7.67 2.37 1.43
N LEU A 115 7.81 3.24 2.43
CA LEU A 115 8.41 2.89 3.70
C LEU A 115 7.31 2.47 4.68
N VAL A 116 7.51 1.34 5.34
CA VAL A 116 6.50 0.74 6.24
C VAL A 116 7.16 0.24 7.51
N GLY A 117 6.47 0.35 8.63
CA GLY A 117 6.91 -0.20 9.91
C GLY A 117 7.37 0.85 10.91
N THR A 118 8.40 0.54 11.67
CA THR A 118 8.90 1.41 12.74
C THR A 118 9.82 2.49 12.19
N ARG A 119 9.83 3.67 12.83
CA ARG A 119 10.70 4.80 12.46
C ARG A 119 12.19 4.44 12.51
N ALA A 120 12.59 3.60 13.47
CA ALA A 120 13.98 3.21 13.66
C ALA A 120 14.48 2.25 12.57
N SER A 121 13.63 1.34 12.11
CA SER A 121 13.99 0.28 11.17
C SER A 121 12.87 0.02 10.18
N PRO A 122 12.56 1.00 9.30
CA PRO A 122 11.50 0.84 8.33
C PRO A 122 11.89 -0.19 7.27
N ALA A 123 10.93 -1.01 6.88
CA ALA A 123 11.04 -1.82 5.67
C ALA A 123 10.67 -0.98 4.44
N VAL A 124 11.21 -1.34 3.29
CA VAL A 124 10.86 -0.73 2.01
C VAL A 124 10.08 -1.76 1.20
N ILE A 125 8.90 -1.37 0.75
CA ILE A 125 8.07 -2.18 -0.14
C ILE A 125 8.07 -1.50 -1.50
N ILE A 126 8.45 -2.25 -2.51
CA ILE A 126 8.44 -1.82 -3.90
C ILE A 126 7.39 -2.66 -4.61
N THR A 127 6.27 -2.04 -4.98
CA THR A 127 5.16 -2.75 -5.63
C THR A 127 5.03 -2.35 -7.09
N LYS A 128 4.87 -3.38 -7.92
CA LYS A 128 4.51 -3.24 -9.32
C LYS A 128 3.36 -4.19 -9.60
N ARG A 129 2.14 -3.66 -9.72
CA ARG A 129 0.91 -4.45 -9.82
C ARG A 129 0.75 -5.41 -8.61
N GLU A 130 0.53 -6.70 -8.87
CA GLU A 130 0.33 -7.77 -7.88
C GLU A 130 1.64 -8.36 -7.33
N LYS A 131 2.79 -7.81 -7.74
CA LYS A 131 4.12 -8.29 -7.36
C LYS A 131 4.84 -7.28 -6.50
N ALA A 132 5.65 -7.76 -5.57
CA ALA A 132 6.43 -6.89 -4.71
C ALA A 132 7.88 -7.37 -4.55
N VAL A 133 8.75 -6.39 -4.29
CA VAL A 133 10.10 -6.59 -3.75
C VAL A 133 10.13 -5.96 -2.37
N VAL A 134 10.56 -6.70 -1.37
CA VAL A 134 10.58 -6.25 0.03
C VAL A 134 12.03 -6.18 0.52
N LEU A 135 12.42 -5.01 1.01
CA LEU A 135 13.69 -4.80 1.72
C LEU A 135 13.37 -4.74 3.21
N PHE A 136 13.73 -5.78 3.94
CA PHE A 136 13.35 -5.94 5.34
C PHE A 136 14.51 -5.60 6.27
N ARG A 137 14.25 -4.77 7.30
CA ARG A 137 15.25 -4.36 8.30
C ARG A 137 14.75 -4.45 9.73
N GLY A 138 13.48 -4.62 9.93
CA GLY A 138 12.84 -4.49 11.24
C GLY A 138 12.62 -5.81 11.96
N GLY A 139 11.98 -5.72 13.11
CA GLY A 139 11.51 -6.85 13.91
C GLY A 139 10.06 -7.27 13.58
N SER A 140 9.43 -7.95 14.53
CA SER A 140 8.06 -8.49 14.39
C SER A 140 7.00 -7.43 14.09
N THR A 141 7.10 -6.25 14.70
CA THR A 141 6.18 -5.13 14.44
C THR A 141 6.27 -4.65 13.01
N THR A 142 7.48 -4.46 12.48
CA THR A 142 7.69 -4.07 11.08
C THR A 142 7.21 -5.16 10.13
N ARG A 143 7.38 -6.45 10.48
CA ARG A 143 6.87 -7.57 9.70
C ARG A 143 5.34 -7.50 9.56
N ARG A 144 4.60 -7.35 10.67
CA ARG A 144 3.14 -7.23 10.64
C ARG A 144 2.67 -6.05 9.79
N ALA A 145 3.38 -4.92 9.89
CA ALA A 145 3.09 -3.75 9.08
C ALA A 145 3.33 -4.01 7.58
N VAL A 146 4.40 -4.73 7.23
CA VAL A 146 4.68 -5.14 5.84
C VAL A 146 3.60 -6.09 5.33
N GLU A 147 3.25 -7.14 6.08
CA GLU A 147 2.20 -8.10 5.72
C GLU A 147 0.87 -7.38 5.49
N SER A 148 0.43 -6.53 6.43
CA SER A 148 -0.77 -5.72 6.29
C SER A 148 -0.74 -4.79 5.07
N GLN A 149 0.42 -4.21 4.76
CA GLN A 149 0.54 -3.31 3.61
C GLN A 149 0.55 -4.06 2.28
N LEU A 150 1.17 -5.24 2.21
CA LEU A 150 1.13 -6.12 1.05
C LEU A 150 -0.31 -6.57 0.76
N GLU A 151 -1.04 -6.98 1.80
CA GLU A 151 -2.44 -7.35 1.70
C GLU A 151 -3.29 -6.15 1.23
N LYS A 152 -3.12 -4.99 1.84
CA LYS A 152 -3.77 -3.75 1.43
C LYS A 152 -3.50 -3.38 -0.03
N ARG A 153 -2.36 -3.71 -0.58
CA ARG A 153 -1.98 -3.46 -1.98
C ARG A 153 -2.42 -4.57 -2.93
N GLY A 154 -3.07 -5.60 -2.44
CA GLY A 154 -3.47 -6.74 -3.26
C GLY A 154 -2.27 -7.48 -3.86
N VAL A 155 -1.13 -7.45 -3.17
CA VAL A 155 0.08 -8.16 -3.62
C VAL A 155 -0.13 -9.65 -3.40
N LYS A 156 -0.13 -10.40 -4.48
CA LYS A 156 -0.29 -11.87 -4.43
C LYS A 156 1.04 -12.58 -4.22
N THR A 157 2.14 -11.95 -4.68
CA THR A 157 3.44 -12.62 -4.69
C THR A 157 4.56 -11.64 -4.35
N VAL A 158 5.37 -11.98 -3.34
CA VAL A 158 6.65 -11.32 -3.11
C VAL A 158 7.70 -12.03 -3.96
N GLU A 159 8.16 -11.37 -5.03
CA GLU A 159 9.15 -11.96 -5.94
C GLU A 159 10.52 -12.05 -5.30
N LEU A 160 10.89 -11.02 -4.52
CA LEU A 160 12.20 -10.94 -3.88
C LEU A 160 12.08 -10.33 -2.48
N LEU A 161 12.59 -11.06 -1.49
CA LEU A 161 12.80 -10.57 -0.14
C LEU A 161 14.29 -10.39 0.10
N VAL A 162 14.71 -9.18 0.45
CA VAL A 162 16.08 -8.87 0.87
C VAL A 162 16.06 -8.57 2.36
N ASP A 163 16.57 -9.50 3.17
CA ASP A 163 16.72 -9.29 4.62
C ASP A 163 18.05 -8.61 4.89
N LEU A 164 17.99 -7.35 5.31
CA LEU A 164 19.17 -6.51 5.58
C LEU A 164 19.64 -6.59 7.04
N ARG A 165 19.03 -7.45 7.86
CA ARG A 165 19.43 -7.63 9.25
C ARG A 165 20.72 -8.42 9.30
N MET A 166 21.65 -7.97 10.12
CA MET A 166 22.97 -8.61 10.26
C MET A 166 22.94 -9.77 11.27
N GLN A 167 22.10 -9.66 12.29
CA GLN A 167 21.94 -10.67 13.34
C GLN A 167 20.44 -10.81 13.64
N PRO A 168 19.68 -11.53 12.81
CA PRO A 168 18.28 -11.76 13.07
C PRO A 168 18.12 -12.77 14.23
N GLU A 169 17.41 -12.38 15.28
CA GLU A 169 17.02 -13.30 16.37
C GLU A 169 16.04 -14.36 15.85
N GLU A 170 15.17 -13.97 14.93
CA GLU A 170 14.22 -14.86 14.27
C GLU A 170 14.30 -14.70 12.74
N PRO A 171 14.11 -15.80 11.98
CA PRO A 171 14.04 -15.73 10.53
C PRO A 171 12.84 -14.87 10.10
N CYS A 172 13.01 -14.14 9.00
CA CYS A 172 11.89 -13.41 8.42
C CYS A 172 10.89 -14.40 7.82
N ARG A 173 9.65 -14.42 8.32
CA ARG A 173 8.58 -15.36 7.89
C ARG A 173 7.77 -14.88 6.69
N ILE A 174 8.16 -13.75 6.07
CA ILE A 174 7.49 -13.27 4.85
C ILE A 174 7.78 -14.27 3.72
N GLU A 175 6.74 -14.81 3.11
CA GLU A 175 6.88 -15.73 1.98
C GLU A 175 7.33 -14.97 0.74
N ALA A 176 8.38 -15.48 0.07
CA ALA A 176 8.92 -14.88 -1.13
C ALA A 176 9.49 -15.96 -2.07
N GLN A 177 9.39 -15.73 -3.38
CA GLN A 177 9.94 -16.65 -4.38
C GLN A 177 11.46 -16.74 -4.32
N LYS A 178 12.11 -15.59 -4.10
CA LYS A 178 13.56 -15.48 -3.94
C LYS A 178 13.88 -14.76 -2.65
N ARG A 179 14.93 -15.20 -1.97
CA ARG A 179 15.40 -14.59 -0.72
C ARG A 179 16.88 -14.31 -0.79
N ILE A 180 17.26 -13.14 -0.31
CA ILE A 180 18.66 -12.75 -0.09
C ILE A 180 18.78 -12.31 1.36
N GLU A 181 19.64 -12.97 2.11
CA GLU A 181 19.88 -12.64 3.52
C GLU A 181 21.29 -12.04 3.63
N ALA A 182 21.38 -10.79 4.12
CA ALA A 182 22.66 -10.13 4.30
C ALA A 182 23.54 -10.89 5.31
N ALA A 183 22.94 -11.51 6.32
CA ALA A 183 23.64 -12.30 7.32
C ALA A 183 24.35 -13.54 6.73
N ALA A 184 23.77 -14.13 5.68
CA ALA A 184 24.31 -15.33 5.05
C ALA A 184 25.40 -15.05 4.00
N LEU A 185 25.58 -13.78 3.59
CA LEU A 185 26.63 -13.43 2.63
C LEU A 185 28.01 -13.41 3.33
N ALA A 186 29.06 -13.76 2.61
CA ALA A 186 30.43 -13.58 3.10
C ALA A 186 30.80 -12.09 3.17
N GLU A 187 31.74 -11.74 4.05
CA GLU A 187 32.24 -10.37 4.17
C GLU A 187 32.88 -9.92 2.85
N ASN A 188 32.73 -8.64 2.54
CA ASN A 188 33.24 -7.99 1.32
C ASN A 188 32.75 -8.62 0.00
N THR A 189 31.60 -9.28 0.05
CA THR A 189 30.96 -9.82 -1.15
C THR A 189 29.81 -8.93 -1.63
N THR A 190 29.59 -9.00 -2.94
CA THR A 190 28.47 -8.30 -3.59
C THR A 190 27.51 -9.32 -4.17
N ARG A 191 26.24 -9.18 -3.86
CA ARG A 191 25.15 -9.96 -4.47
C ARG A 191 24.29 -9.05 -5.32
N ARG A 192 24.07 -9.44 -6.57
CA ARG A 192 23.18 -8.72 -7.50
C ARG A 192 21.90 -9.52 -7.73
N ALA A 193 20.79 -8.80 -7.86
CA ALA A 193 19.51 -9.36 -8.24
C ALA A 193 18.75 -8.34 -9.08
N SER A 194 18.03 -8.81 -10.08
CA SER A 194 17.09 -8.02 -10.87
C SER A 194 15.74 -8.69 -10.81
N CYS A 195 14.70 -7.90 -10.50
CA CYS A 195 13.35 -8.41 -10.32
C CYS A 195 12.33 -7.28 -10.52
N GLY A 196 11.30 -7.52 -11.33
CA GLY A 196 10.19 -6.56 -11.50
C GLY A 196 10.55 -5.19 -12.06
N GLY A 197 11.72 -5.03 -12.71
CA GLY A 197 12.26 -3.74 -13.17
C GLY A 197 13.03 -2.98 -12.10
N VAL A 198 13.42 -3.68 -11.03
CA VAL A 198 14.27 -3.21 -9.93
C VAL A 198 15.59 -3.95 -9.99
N ASP A 199 16.68 -3.23 -10.17
CA ASP A 199 18.03 -3.77 -10.09
C ASP A 199 18.58 -3.48 -8.70
N LEU A 200 19.06 -4.51 -8.03
CA LEU A 200 19.57 -4.46 -6.68
C LEU A 200 21.03 -4.93 -6.63
N GLU A 201 21.84 -4.21 -5.90
CA GLU A 201 23.21 -4.55 -5.58
C GLU A 201 23.43 -4.46 -4.07
N LEU A 202 23.55 -5.59 -3.41
CA LEU A 202 23.81 -5.70 -1.98
C LEU A 202 25.27 -5.98 -1.75
N PHE A 203 25.95 -5.07 -1.08
CA PHE A 203 27.35 -5.21 -0.65
C PHE A 203 27.39 -5.41 0.86
N ARG A 204 27.96 -6.50 1.31
CA ARG A 204 28.17 -6.79 2.73
C ARG A 204 29.54 -6.34 3.20
N THR A 205 29.56 -5.66 4.33
CA THR A 205 30.79 -5.35 5.09
C THR A 205 30.74 -6.03 6.45
N ARG A 206 31.83 -5.97 7.21
CA ARG A 206 31.88 -6.48 8.59
C ARG A 206 30.87 -5.78 9.52
N GLN A 207 30.62 -4.49 9.31
CA GLN A 207 29.80 -3.65 10.20
C GLN A 207 28.33 -3.49 9.72
N GLY A 208 27.98 -4.09 8.59
CA GLY A 208 26.63 -3.98 8.03
C GLY A 208 26.60 -4.18 6.52
N CYS A 209 25.61 -3.62 5.86
CA CYS A 209 25.48 -3.74 4.42
C CYS A 209 25.06 -2.42 3.77
N ILE A 210 25.45 -2.27 2.51
CA ILE A 210 25.06 -1.19 1.62
C ILE A 210 24.19 -1.81 0.53
N LEU A 211 22.96 -1.36 0.41
CA LEU A 211 22.09 -1.73 -0.69
C LEU A 211 21.96 -0.56 -1.65
N ARG A 212 22.34 -0.77 -2.88
CA ARG A 212 22.07 0.12 -4.00
C ARG A 212 20.93 -0.45 -4.81
N MET A 213 20.03 0.38 -5.24
CA MET A 213 18.88 -0.01 -6.01
C MET A 213 18.68 0.97 -7.16
N ARG A 214 18.33 0.45 -8.32
CA ARG A 214 17.96 1.25 -9.49
C ARG A 214 16.55 0.90 -9.92
N VAL A 215 15.71 1.91 -10.03
CA VAL A 215 14.30 1.77 -10.41
C VAL A 215 13.94 2.93 -11.34
N GLY A 216 13.49 2.64 -12.55
CA GLY A 216 13.05 3.67 -13.49
C GLY A 216 14.11 4.73 -13.81
N GLY A 217 15.40 4.34 -13.82
CA GLY A 217 16.52 5.27 -14.04
C GLY A 217 16.99 6.02 -12.77
N GLN A 218 16.22 6.01 -11.69
CA GLN A 218 16.56 6.64 -10.40
C GLN A 218 17.40 5.68 -9.54
N ARG A 219 18.41 6.22 -8.84
CA ARG A 219 19.30 5.47 -7.96
C ARG A 219 18.90 5.71 -6.51
N PHE A 220 18.65 4.63 -5.81
CA PHE A 220 18.32 4.60 -4.40
C PHE A 220 19.47 3.95 -3.63
N ILE A 221 19.69 4.41 -2.42
CA ILE A 221 20.66 3.81 -1.51
C ILE A 221 20.05 3.64 -0.12
N THR A 222 20.35 2.53 0.51
CA THR A 222 20.06 2.33 1.93
C THR A 222 21.23 1.64 2.61
N LEU A 223 21.42 1.98 3.87
CA LEU A 223 22.44 1.39 4.74
C LEU A 223 21.75 0.57 5.83
N SER A 224 22.36 -0.52 6.23
CA SER A 224 21.99 -1.28 7.42
C SER A 224 23.25 -1.52 8.27
N GLY A 225 23.15 -1.28 9.57
CA GLY A 225 24.32 -1.28 10.48
C GLY A 225 25.06 0.06 10.47
N THR A 226 26.30 0.04 10.98
CA THR A 226 27.17 1.24 11.15
C THR A 226 28.17 1.37 10.00
N VAL A 227 27.71 1.13 8.77
CA VAL A 227 28.60 1.10 7.60
C VAL A 227 28.96 2.52 7.16
N ARG A 228 30.26 2.76 6.96
CA ARG A 228 30.81 3.96 6.36
C ARG A 228 31.44 3.62 5.02
N PRO A 229 30.90 4.07 3.90
CA PRO A 229 31.53 3.85 2.60
C PRO A 229 32.90 4.51 2.54
N ALA A 230 33.91 3.77 2.09
CA ALA A 230 35.27 4.31 1.95
C ALA A 230 35.37 5.40 0.86
N LYS A 231 34.50 5.34 -0.15
CA LYS A 231 34.42 6.34 -1.22
C LYS A 231 33.03 6.97 -1.23
N PRO A 232 32.92 8.26 -1.57
CA PRO A 232 31.60 8.91 -1.67
C PRO A 232 30.72 8.26 -2.71
N ILE A 233 29.51 7.85 -2.30
CA ILE A 233 28.51 7.25 -3.17
C ILE A 233 27.47 8.32 -3.52
N ARG A 234 27.11 8.39 -4.81
CA ARG A 234 26.06 9.28 -5.29
C ARG A 234 24.78 8.50 -5.55
N ALA A 235 23.67 9.00 -5.03
CA ALA A 235 22.33 8.49 -5.29
C ALA A 235 21.37 9.68 -5.41
N GLU A 236 20.26 9.51 -6.09
CA GLU A 236 19.20 10.50 -6.11
C GLU A 236 18.40 10.43 -4.81
N TRP A 237 18.17 9.24 -4.30
CA TRP A 237 17.34 8.99 -3.13
C TRP A 237 18.06 8.21 -2.03
N LEU A 238 18.00 8.74 -0.83
CA LEU A 238 18.35 8.00 0.38
C LEU A 238 17.09 7.39 0.98
N LEU A 239 17.09 6.07 1.17
CA LEU A 239 16.06 5.39 1.95
C LEU A 239 16.49 5.41 3.42
N ALA A 240 15.84 6.27 4.20
CA ALA A 240 16.34 6.66 5.52
C ALA A 240 16.60 5.49 6.47
N SER A 241 17.78 5.54 7.06
CA SER A 241 18.13 4.83 8.29
C SER A 241 18.17 5.82 9.45
N SER A 242 18.11 5.33 10.69
CA SER A 242 18.20 6.16 11.90
C SER A 242 19.55 6.86 12.07
N ALA A 243 20.59 6.41 11.39
CA ALA A 243 21.95 6.97 11.47
C ALA A 243 22.21 7.94 10.32
N ARG A 244 23.02 8.99 10.61
CA ARG A 244 23.50 9.92 9.59
C ARG A 244 24.37 9.15 8.58
N PRO A 245 24.05 9.20 7.28
CA PRO A 245 24.87 8.57 6.27
C PRO A 245 26.14 9.41 6.03
N GLU A 246 27.29 8.88 6.39
CA GLU A 246 28.57 9.48 6.04
C GLU A 246 28.99 9.05 4.62
N ASN A 247 29.65 9.93 3.88
CA ASN A 247 30.12 9.67 2.52
C ASN A 247 29.03 9.29 1.50
N ILE A 248 27.78 9.71 1.72
CA ILE A 248 26.69 9.55 0.76
C ILE A 248 26.22 10.95 0.33
N ARG A 249 26.20 11.18 -0.98
CA ARG A 249 25.61 12.38 -1.58
C ARG A 249 24.28 11.99 -2.17
N TYR A 250 23.21 12.61 -1.71
CA TYR A 250 21.83 12.37 -2.17
C TYR A 250 21.11 13.70 -2.41
N THR A 251 20.10 13.66 -3.25
CA THR A 251 19.28 14.84 -3.57
C THR A 251 18.05 14.89 -2.67
N ASP A 252 17.42 13.74 -2.46
CA ASP A 252 16.16 13.61 -1.70
C ASP A 252 16.22 12.40 -0.75
N CYS A 253 15.34 12.38 0.25
CA CYS A 253 15.27 11.31 1.23
C CYS A 253 13.85 10.81 1.41
N LEU A 254 13.67 9.48 1.39
CA LEU A 254 12.46 8.83 1.86
C LEU A 254 12.60 8.51 3.35
N THR A 255 11.62 8.93 4.15
CA THR A 255 11.64 8.74 5.60
C THR A 255 10.24 8.63 6.19
N LEU A 256 10.09 7.88 7.28
CA LEU A 256 8.86 7.82 8.10
C LEU A 256 8.84 8.90 9.20
N SER A 257 9.93 9.63 9.40
CA SER A 257 10.04 10.62 10.45
C SER A 257 10.35 12.00 9.88
N SER A 258 9.64 13.00 10.34
CA SER A 258 9.89 14.40 10.00
C SER A 258 11.11 15.00 10.70
N LYS A 259 11.70 14.30 11.67
CA LYS A 259 12.75 14.87 12.53
C LYS A 259 13.88 13.87 12.77
N TYR A 260 14.67 13.58 11.75
CA TYR A 260 16.01 13.11 12.04
C TYR A 260 16.89 14.34 12.32
N ARG A 261 17.63 14.34 13.43
CA ARG A 261 18.54 15.43 13.82
C ARG A 261 19.60 15.78 12.77
N TRP A 262 19.82 14.91 11.81
CA TRP A 262 20.80 15.06 10.74
C TRP A 262 20.19 15.56 9.41
N MET A 263 18.88 15.70 9.31
CA MET A 263 18.23 16.33 8.16
C MET A 263 18.29 17.86 8.35
N GLU A 264 19.03 18.53 7.51
CA GLU A 264 19.07 19.98 7.44
C GLU A 264 17.89 20.47 6.58
N GLY A 265 17.11 21.40 7.13
CA GLY A 265 16.02 22.07 6.43
C GLY A 265 14.62 21.53 6.75
N ASP A 266 13.62 22.33 6.38
CA ASP A 266 12.19 22.04 6.52
C ASP A 266 11.65 21.08 5.46
N ALA A 267 12.48 20.14 4.98
CA ALA A 267 12.06 19.16 3.99
C ALA A 267 10.94 18.28 4.57
N GLU A 268 9.79 18.35 3.96
CA GLU A 268 8.65 17.49 4.34
C GLU A 268 9.02 16.01 4.15
N PRO A 269 8.72 15.15 5.15
CA PRO A 269 9.03 13.73 5.05
C PRO A 269 8.20 13.11 3.93
N VAL A 270 8.87 12.48 2.99
CA VAL A 270 8.25 11.70 1.93
C VAL A 270 8.39 10.23 2.32
N SER A 271 7.28 9.57 2.62
CA SER A 271 7.26 8.13 2.96
C SER A 271 6.91 7.25 1.77
N ARG A 272 6.38 7.83 0.71
CA ARG A 272 5.88 7.13 -0.47
C ARG A 272 6.28 7.83 -1.75
N LEU A 273 6.74 7.05 -2.71
CA LEU A 273 7.16 7.53 -4.01
C LEU A 273 6.53 6.69 -5.11
N ARG A 274 6.06 7.34 -6.15
CA ARG A 274 5.50 6.70 -7.34
C ARG A 274 6.39 7.04 -8.53
N LEU A 275 6.93 6.01 -9.18
CA LEU A 275 7.85 6.14 -10.31
C LEU A 275 7.28 5.49 -11.55
N ARG A 276 7.45 6.14 -12.69
CA ARG A 276 7.23 5.53 -13.99
C ARG A 276 8.53 4.91 -14.48
N LEU A 277 8.51 3.63 -14.85
CA LEU A 277 9.72 2.92 -15.33
C LEU A 277 10.23 3.46 -16.65
N GLU A 278 9.34 3.90 -17.54
CA GLU A 278 9.66 4.53 -18.80
C GLU A 278 9.59 6.05 -18.65
N GLY A 279 10.69 6.74 -18.99
CA GLY A 279 10.75 8.19 -18.99
C GLY A 279 11.11 8.88 -17.69
N GLY A 280 11.40 8.14 -16.61
CA GLY A 280 11.91 8.71 -15.35
C GLY A 280 11.00 9.72 -14.64
N ALA A 281 9.74 9.84 -15.05
CA ALA A 281 8.80 10.77 -14.44
C ALA A 281 8.51 10.35 -12.99
N LEU A 282 8.79 11.24 -12.09
CA LEU A 282 8.69 11.05 -10.64
C LEU A 282 7.42 11.75 -10.15
N PHE A 283 6.52 10.98 -9.55
CA PHE A 283 5.38 11.54 -8.84
C PHE A 283 5.63 11.39 -7.33
N LYS A 284 5.90 12.51 -6.65
CA LYS A 284 5.96 12.53 -5.20
C LYS A 284 4.54 12.36 -4.67
N ALA A 285 4.22 11.21 -4.10
CA ALA A 285 2.98 11.04 -3.35
C ALA A 285 3.29 11.29 -1.88
N GLY A 286 2.79 12.44 -1.39
CA GLY A 286 3.06 12.95 -0.05
C GLY A 286 2.52 12.08 1.08
N ARG A 287 2.71 12.59 2.24
CA ARG A 287 2.24 12.43 3.62
C ARG A 287 1.45 11.15 3.97
N VAL A 288 1.92 10.50 5.00
CA VAL A 288 1.11 9.72 5.95
C VAL A 288 0.90 10.57 7.19
#